data_00f4f8ee384905f243b2d4621f119a32
#
_entry.id   00f4f8ee384905f243b2d4621f119a32
#
_cell.length_a   1.000
_cell.length_b   1.000
_cell.length_c   1.000
_cell.angle_alpha   90.00
_cell.angle_beta   90.00
_cell.angle_gamma   90.00
#
_symmetry.space_group_name_H-M   'P 1'
#
loop_
_entity.id
_entity.type
_entity.pdbx_description
1 polymer ?
#
loop_
_entity_poly.entity_id
_entity_poly.type
_entity_poly.pdbx_seq_one_letter_code
_entity_poly.pdbx_strand_id
1 'polypeptide(L)'
;MYALPFLALFAPNLWVQFTFRKNDKHLSDMPFTGQEFGKKIIAQNELKNVEIESVKKGDHYDPSKKRVCIVKDRLDKKSITSISIVCHEIGHALQDKENYAPLKWRQTLIEKTHIFQKIGSVVLIVGIPSIFAATKSPVFTLICAFIALGCLSTNALIHLVTLPVEFDASFKRALPILKKYVPKENLEQCKSVLRAAALTYVAGSIVSIFRLRSIFLIFIGLFKMVLRR
;
A
#
# COMPACT_ATOMS: atom_id res chain seq x y z
N MET A 1 -29.97 3.96 -1.61
CA MET A 1 -29.33 2.92 -0.80
C MET A 1 -27.92 2.46 -1.31
N TYR A 2 -27.48 2.86 -2.49
CA TYR A 2 -26.17 2.48 -3.07
C TYR A 2 -25.01 3.46 -2.79
N ALA A 3 -25.26 4.63 -2.21
CA ALA A 3 -24.25 5.64 -1.93
C ALA A 3 -23.31 5.26 -0.75
N LEU A 4 -23.82 4.56 0.26
CA LEU A 4 -23.07 4.16 1.45
C LEU A 4 -21.88 3.22 1.14
N PRO A 5 -22.05 2.13 0.38
CA PRO A 5 -20.93 1.28 0.00
C PRO A 5 -19.92 1.98 -0.92
N PHE A 6 -20.37 2.93 -1.74
CA PHE A 6 -19.48 3.72 -2.59
C PHE A 6 -18.62 4.69 -1.76
N LEU A 7 -19.19 5.36 -0.78
CA LEU A 7 -18.45 6.19 0.18
C LEU A 7 -17.42 5.39 0.99
N ALA A 8 -17.78 4.19 1.43
CA ALA A 8 -16.88 3.33 2.19
C ALA A 8 -15.64 2.89 1.40
N LEU A 9 -15.72 2.80 0.07
CA LEU A 9 -14.59 2.47 -0.80
C LEU A 9 -13.55 3.60 -0.88
N PHE A 10 -13.98 4.85 -0.85
CA PHE A 10 -13.10 6.01 -1.02
C PHE A 10 -12.69 6.65 0.30
N ALA A 11 -13.51 6.50 1.35
CA ALA A 11 -13.28 7.13 2.65
C ALA A 11 -11.88 6.87 3.24
N PRO A 12 -11.32 5.64 3.22
CA PRO A 12 -9.99 5.40 3.76
C PRO A 12 -8.90 6.16 3.00
N ASN A 13 -8.96 6.17 1.67
CA ASN A 13 -7.98 6.90 0.85
C ASN A 13 -8.11 8.41 1.02
N LEU A 14 -9.33 8.92 1.09
CA LEU A 14 -9.61 10.34 1.35
C LEU A 14 -9.09 10.76 2.73
N TRP A 15 -9.30 9.91 3.75
CA TRP A 15 -8.80 10.17 5.10
C TRP A 15 -7.27 10.23 5.14
N VAL A 16 -6.57 9.31 4.47
CA VAL A 16 -5.11 9.34 4.35
C VAL A 16 -4.64 10.64 3.69
N GLN A 17 -5.21 10.99 2.54
CA GLN A 17 -4.86 12.23 1.83
C GLN A 17 -5.17 13.47 2.65
N PHE A 18 -6.32 13.51 3.33
CA PHE A 18 -6.69 14.60 4.22
C PHE A 18 -5.68 14.74 5.37
N THR A 19 -5.29 13.63 6.00
CA THR A 19 -4.31 13.61 7.09
C THR A 19 -2.97 14.15 6.62
N PHE A 20 -2.49 13.70 5.46
CA PHE A 20 -1.24 14.20 4.90
C PHE A 20 -1.32 15.71 4.59
N ARG A 21 -2.36 16.17 3.90
CA ARG A 21 -2.55 17.59 3.57
C ARG A 21 -2.67 18.48 4.81
N LYS A 22 -3.40 18.03 5.83
CA LYS A 22 -3.58 18.77 7.08
C LYS A 22 -2.24 19.06 7.77
N ASN A 23 -1.31 18.09 7.73
CA ASN A 23 -0.01 18.17 8.40
C ASN A 23 1.13 18.58 7.45
N ASP A 24 0.82 18.96 6.20
CA ASP A 24 1.81 19.38 5.18
C ASP A 24 2.03 20.89 5.12
N LYS A 25 1.61 21.62 6.15
CA LYS A 25 1.86 23.05 6.25
C LYS A 25 3.36 23.28 6.51
N HIS A 26 3.90 24.29 5.83
CA HIS A 26 5.27 24.70 6.07
C HIS A 26 5.46 25.22 7.51
N LEU A 27 6.45 24.70 8.20
CA LEU A 27 6.81 25.10 9.55
C LEU A 27 8.17 25.80 9.50
N SER A 28 8.17 27.12 9.75
CA SER A 28 9.40 27.93 9.78
C SER A 28 10.41 27.44 10.82
N ASP A 29 9.90 26.94 11.95
CA ASP A 29 10.71 26.48 13.07
C ASP A 29 11.23 25.05 12.91
N MET A 30 10.84 24.36 11.82
CA MET A 30 11.38 23.06 11.50
C MET A 30 12.81 23.22 10.96
N PRO A 31 13.82 22.63 11.64
CA PRO A 31 15.23 22.86 11.29
C PRO A 31 15.64 22.13 10.01
N PHE A 32 14.81 21.18 9.50
CA PHE A 32 15.17 20.32 8.37
C PHE A 32 14.07 20.30 7.31
N THR A 33 14.47 20.24 6.06
CA THR A 33 13.63 19.72 4.97
C THR A 33 13.55 18.19 5.07
N GLY A 34 12.61 17.58 4.31
CA GLY A 34 12.54 16.12 4.23
C GLY A 34 13.86 15.49 3.79
N GLN A 35 14.55 16.11 2.82
CA GLN A 35 15.81 15.61 2.31
C GLN A 35 16.94 15.71 3.35
N GLU A 36 17.08 16.85 3.99
CA GLU A 36 18.11 17.06 5.05
C GLU A 36 17.90 16.11 6.22
N PHE A 37 16.64 15.96 6.65
CA PHE A 37 16.28 15.04 7.71
C PHE A 37 16.62 13.60 7.32
N GLY A 38 16.20 13.17 6.14
CA GLY A 38 16.45 11.81 5.63
C GLY A 38 17.94 11.49 5.56
N LYS A 39 18.77 12.37 4.98
CA LYS A 39 20.23 12.19 4.92
C LYS A 39 20.84 12.06 6.32
N LYS A 40 20.39 12.89 7.26
CA LYS A 40 20.85 12.83 8.66
C LYS A 40 20.53 11.48 9.30
N ILE A 41 19.29 10.98 9.14
CA ILE A 41 18.86 9.72 9.75
C ILE A 41 19.57 8.53 9.11
N ILE A 42 19.75 8.51 7.79
CA ILE A 42 20.53 7.49 7.07
C ILE A 42 21.94 7.39 7.60
N ALA A 43 22.63 8.55 7.76
CA ALA A 43 23.99 8.59 8.27
C ALA A 43 24.08 8.08 9.72
N GLN A 44 23.16 8.53 10.59
CA GLN A 44 23.15 8.16 12.01
C GLN A 44 22.84 6.68 12.28
N ASN A 45 22.08 6.05 11.38
CA ASN A 45 21.76 4.63 11.49
C ASN A 45 22.67 3.74 10.65
N GLU A 46 23.80 4.28 10.16
CA GLU A 46 24.79 3.55 9.38
C GLU A 46 24.18 2.76 8.21
N LEU A 47 23.24 3.36 7.50
CA LEU A 47 22.63 2.79 6.31
C LEU A 47 23.52 3.09 5.09
N LYS A 48 24.73 2.51 5.08
CA LYS A 48 25.84 2.88 4.15
C LYS A 48 25.51 2.77 2.66
N ASN A 49 24.54 1.92 2.30
CA ASN A 49 24.18 1.66 0.90
C ASN A 49 22.80 2.21 0.56
N VAL A 50 22.18 3.04 1.42
CA VAL A 50 20.85 3.58 1.21
C VAL A 50 20.97 5.02 0.74
N GLU A 51 20.35 5.32 -0.40
CA GLU A 51 20.28 6.65 -0.98
C GLU A 51 18.85 7.18 -1.01
N ILE A 52 18.71 8.52 -1.00
CA ILE A 52 17.42 9.17 -1.21
C ILE A 52 17.31 9.54 -2.68
N GLU A 53 16.24 9.08 -3.32
CA GLU A 53 15.91 9.38 -4.71
C GLU A 53 14.62 10.17 -4.80
N SER A 54 14.63 11.22 -5.62
CA SER A 54 13.42 11.99 -5.92
C SER A 54 12.60 11.29 -7.01
N VAL A 55 11.32 11.05 -6.73
CA VAL A 55 10.41 10.40 -7.67
C VAL A 55 9.20 11.27 -8.00
N LYS A 56 8.54 10.99 -9.14
CA LYS A 56 7.35 11.74 -9.56
C LYS A 56 6.08 11.38 -8.80
N LYS A 57 5.95 10.12 -8.38
CA LYS A 57 4.77 9.59 -7.67
C LYS A 57 5.15 8.45 -6.74
N GLY A 58 4.47 8.43 -5.58
CA GLY A 58 4.50 7.33 -4.62
C GLY A 58 5.80 7.28 -3.82
N ASP A 59 5.69 7.58 -2.53
CA ASP A 59 6.79 7.40 -1.60
C ASP A 59 6.92 5.91 -1.30
N HIS A 60 8.14 5.37 -1.33
CA HIS A 60 8.42 3.98 -1.03
C HIS A 60 9.90 3.73 -0.82
N TYR A 61 10.22 2.67 -0.11
CA TYR A 61 11.56 2.10 -0.06
C TYR A 61 11.69 0.99 -1.12
N ASP A 62 12.73 1.08 -1.96
CA ASP A 62 13.10 0.03 -2.92
C ASP A 62 14.24 -0.82 -2.34
N PRO A 63 13.96 -2.02 -1.84
CA PRO A 63 14.98 -2.86 -1.22
C PRO A 63 15.96 -3.47 -2.23
N SER A 64 15.60 -3.59 -3.49
CA SER A 64 16.47 -4.13 -4.54
C SER A 64 17.56 -3.14 -4.92
N LYS A 65 17.23 -1.84 -4.94
CA LYS A 65 18.16 -0.76 -5.25
C LYS A 65 18.71 -0.05 -4.01
N LYS A 66 18.20 -0.41 -2.80
CA LYS A 66 18.52 0.26 -1.54
C LYS A 66 18.24 1.76 -1.59
N ARG A 67 17.06 2.15 -2.08
CA ARG A 67 16.69 3.55 -2.27
C ARG A 67 15.42 3.92 -1.52
N VAL A 68 15.48 5.04 -0.83
CA VAL A 68 14.33 5.72 -0.24
C VAL A 68 13.81 6.71 -1.28
N CYS A 69 12.76 6.31 -1.98
CA CYS A 69 12.14 7.06 -3.06
C CYS A 69 11.06 7.98 -2.50
N ILE A 70 11.24 9.28 -2.61
CA ILE A 70 10.32 10.28 -2.06
C ILE A 70 9.92 11.28 -3.15
N VAL A 71 8.65 11.69 -3.14
CA VAL A 71 8.18 12.74 -4.06
C VAL A 71 8.91 14.05 -3.79
N LYS A 72 9.37 14.72 -4.87
CA LYS A 72 10.18 15.92 -4.80
C LYS A 72 9.61 16.98 -3.85
N ASP A 73 8.32 17.27 -3.96
CA ASP A 73 7.64 18.26 -3.12
C ASP A 73 7.84 18.00 -1.61
N ARG A 74 7.86 16.72 -1.18
CA ARG A 74 8.12 16.35 0.21
C ARG A 74 9.59 16.43 0.60
N LEU A 75 10.51 16.19 -0.33
CA LEU A 75 11.95 16.37 -0.06
C LEU A 75 12.29 17.81 0.24
N ASP A 76 11.68 18.73 -0.48
CA ASP A 76 12.00 20.17 -0.42
C ASP A 76 11.27 20.90 0.71
N LYS A 77 10.20 20.29 1.28
CA LYS A 77 9.39 20.93 2.33
C LYS A 77 9.89 20.70 3.74
N LYS A 78 9.64 21.72 4.59
CA LYS A 78 9.76 21.66 6.05
C LYS A 78 8.37 21.46 6.65
N SER A 79 7.85 20.23 6.67
CA SER A 79 6.52 19.91 7.20
C SER A 79 6.54 18.62 8.02
N ILE A 80 5.54 18.46 8.90
CA ILE A 80 5.37 17.24 9.69
C ILE A 80 5.15 16.04 8.77
N THR A 81 4.35 16.21 7.72
CA THR A 81 4.11 15.14 6.74
C THR A 81 5.40 14.73 6.05
N SER A 82 6.21 15.69 5.63
CA SER A 82 7.47 15.46 4.94
C SER A 82 8.43 14.59 5.77
N ILE A 83 8.79 15.06 6.96
CA ILE A 83 9.73 14.34 7.83
C ILE A 83 9.17 13.00 8.32
N SER A 84 7.85 12.90 8.56
CA SER A 84 7.23 11.65 9.02
C SER A 84 7.23 10.58 7.93
N ILE A 85 6.93 10.94 6.67
CA ILE A 85 6.95 10.00 5.55
C ILE A 85 8.38 9.59 5.22
N VAL A 86 9.32 10.52 5.14
CA VAL A 86 10.74 10.19 4.93
C VAL A 86 11.23 9.23 6.01
N CYS A 87 10.88 9.49 7.27
CA CYS A 87 11.25 8.62 8.39
C CYS A 87 10.57 7.23 8.31
N HIS A 88 9.34 7.15 7.82
CA HIS A 88 8.64 5.90 7.58
C HIS A 88 9.36 5.03 6.54
N GLU A 89 9.74 5.62 5.41
CA GLU A 89 10.46 4.90 4.35
C GLU A 89 11.87 4.48 4.81
N ILE A 90 12.53 5.30 5.63
CA ILE A 90 13.77 4.88 6.31
C ILE A 90 13.50 3.74 7.31
N GLY A 91 12.32 3.70 7.93
CA GLY A 91 11.87 2.57 8.75
C GLY A 91 11.92 1.24 7.99
N HIS A 92 11.50 1.22 6.72
CA HIS A 92 11.64 0.05 5.85
C HIS A 92 13.10 -0.27 5.50
N ALA A 93 13.94 0.75 5.30
CA ALA A 93 15.38 0.54 5.10
C ALA A 93 16.04 -0.08 6.34
N LEU A 94 15.60 0.29 7.55
CA LEU A 94 16.07 -0.32 8.80
C LEU A 94 15.59 -1.78 8.92
N GLN A 95 14.34 -2.07 8.56
CA GLN A 95 13.83 -3.44 8.50
C GLN A 95 14.68 -4.32 7.58
N ASP A 96 15.03 -3.78 6.43
CA ASP A 96 15.85 -4.48 5.44
C ASP A 96 17.30 -4.71 5.96
N LYS A 97 17.92 -3.69 6.56
CA LYS A 97 19.25 -3.81 7.21
C LYS A 97 19.24 -4.93 8.27
N GLU A 98 18.18 -5.02 9.06
CA GLU A 98 18.05 -6.01 10.13
C GLU A 98 17.53 -7.37 9.66
N ASN A 99 17.35 -7.56 8.35
CA ASN A 99 16.79 -8.77 7.78
C ASN A 99 15.43 -9.17 8.36
N TYR A 100 14.56 -8.20 8.60
CA TYR A 100 13.22 -8.41 9.19
C TYR A 100 12.40 -9.39 8.35
N ALA A 101 12.14 -10.57 8.89
CA ALA A 101 11.53 -11.68 8.16
C ALA A 101 10.16 -11.33 7.51
N PRO A 102 9.23 -10.60 8.17
CA PRO A 102 7.98 -10.23 7.54
C PRO A 102 8.14 -9.35 6.29
N LEU A 103 9.15 -8.46 6.24
CA LEU A 103 9.44 -7.67 5.05
C LEU A 103 9.87 -8.56 3.87
N LYS A 104 10.73 -9.55 4.12
CA LYS A 104 11.17 -10.51 3.11
C LYS A 104 10.01 -11.37 2.59
N TRP A 105 9.15 -11.85 3.49
CA TRP A 105 7.96 -12.59 3.12
C TRP A 105 7.01 -11.75 2.26
N ARG A 106 6.79 -10.48 2.63
CA ARG A 106 6.01 -9.55 1.82
C ARG A 106 6.56 -9.44 0.40
N GLN A 107 7.87 -9.24 0.23
CA GLN A 107 8.51 -9.12 -1.08
C GLN A 107 8.32 -10.36 -1.93
N THR A 108 8.64 -11.54 -1.39
CA THR A 108 8.44 -12.82 -2.07
C THR A 108 6.98 -13.03 -2.45
N LEU A 109 6.05 -12.63 -1.58
CA LEU A 109 4.61 -12.75 -1.85
C LEU A 109 4.17 -11.83 -2.98
N ILE A 110 4.64 -10.58 -3.00
CA ILE A 110 4.33 -9.61 -4.06
C ILE A 110 4.81 -10.13 -5.41
N GLU A 111 6.06 -10.59 -5.51
CA GLU A 111 6.64 -11.11 -6.76
C GLU A 111 5.86 -12.31 -7.30
N LYS A 112 5.58 -13.30 -6.45
CA LYS A 112 4.83 -14.49 -6.85
C LYS A 112 3.38 -14.15 -7.20
N THR A 113 2.74 -13.29 -6.45
CA THR A 113 1.32 -12.97 -6.62
C THR A 113 1.04 -12.18 -7.87
N HIS A 114 1.99 -11.39 -8.37
CA HIS A 114 1.83 -10.66 -9.63
C HIS A 114 1.53 -11.60 -10.80
N ILE A 115 2.14 -12.79 -10.85
CA ILE A 115 1.87 -13.82 -11.87
C ILE A 115 0.44 -14.35 -11.72
N PHE A 116 0.01 -14.69 -10.51
CA PHE A 116 -1.35 -15.18 -10.25
C PHE A 116 -2.42 -14.15 -10.64
N GLN A 117 -2.20 -12.87 -10.32
CA GLN A 117 -3.12 -11.80 -10.70
C GLN A 117 -3.24 -11.67 -12.23
N LYS A 118 -2.12 -11.77 -12.95
CA LYS A 118 -2.11 -11.72 -14.42
C LYS A 118 -2.89 -12.91 -15.01
N ILE A 119 -2.64 -14.11 -14.49
CA ILE A 119 -3.38 -15.32 -14.91
C ILE A 119 -4.88 -15.16 -14.62
N GLY A 120 -5.25 -14.77 -13.40
CA GLY A 120 -6.64 -14.55 -12.99
C GLY A 120 -7.36 -13.53 -13.88
N SER A 121 -6.69 -12.44 -14.25
CA SER A 121 -7.27 -11.43 -15.15
C SER A 121 -7.47 -11.94 -16.55
N VAL A 122 -6.53 -12.71 -17.11
CA VAL A 122 -6.65 -13.33 -18.44
C VAL A 122 -7.78 -14.36 -18.43
N VAL A 123 -7.85 -15.22 -17.42
CA VAL A 123 -8.93 -16.21 -17.30
C VAL A 123 -10.28 -15.52 -17.17
N LEU A 124 -10.39 -14.43 -16.41
CA LEU A 124 -11.64 -13.69 -16.25
C LEU A 124 -12.11 -13.02 -17.54
N ILE A 125 -11.20 -12.35 -18.27
CA ILE A 125 -11.54 -11.50 -19.40
C ILE A 125 -11.66 -12.32 -20.71
N VAL A 126 -10.78 -13.27 -20.91
CA VAL A 126 -10.68 -14.05 -22.15
C VAL A 126 -11.16 -15.49 -21.94
N GLY A 127 -10.68 -16.16 -20.90
CA GLY A 127 -10.94 -17.59 -20.65
C GLY A 127 -12.42 -17.89 -20.44
N ILE A 128 -13.09 -17.15 -19.57
CA ILE A 128 -14.51 -17.39 -19.24
C ILE A 128 -15.42 -17.22 -20.48
N PRO A 129 -15.36 -16.11 -21.25
CA PRO A 129 -16.17 -15.96 -22.44
C PRO A 129 -15.88 -17.03 -23.52
N SER A 130 -14.60 -17.36 -23.73
CA SER A 130 -14.19 -18.36 -24.73
C SER A 130 -14.68 -19.76 -24.39
N ILE A 131 -14.55 -20.19 -23.14
CA ILE A 131 -15.00 -21.50 -22.67
C ILE A 131 -16.53 -21.59 -22.73
N PHE A 132 -17.22 -20.53 -22.32
CA PHE A 132 -18.69 -20.50 -22.43
C PHE A 132 -19.16 -20.57 -23.90
N ALA A 133 -18.53 -19.83 -24.80
CA ALA A 133 -18.85 -19.86 -26.22
C ALA A 133 -18.61 -21.24 -26.84
N ALA A 134 -17.51 -21.90 -26.47
CA ALA A 134 -17.11 -23.20 -27.01
C ALA A 134 -17.95 -24.38 -26.46
N THR A 135 -18.18 -24.40 -25.14
CA THR A 135 -18.79 -25.54 -24.45
C THR A 135 -20.28 -25.35 -24.15
N LYS A 136 -20.74 -24.11 -24.09
CA LYS A 136 -22.06 -23.70 -23.57
C LYS A 136 -22.39 -24.34 -22.21
N SER A 137 -21.35 -24.80 -21.51
CA SER A 137 -21.45 -25.46 -20.20
C SER A 137 -21.33 -24.49 -19.05
N PRO A 138 -22.36 -24.34 -18.21
CA PRO A 138 -22.30 -23.53 -17.02
C PRO A 138 -21.27 -24.04 -16.02
N VAL A 139 -21.07 -25.35 -15.93
CA VAL A 139 -20.14 -25.97 -14.96
C VAL A 139 -18.71 -25.61 -15.24
N PHE A 140 -18.23 -25.72 -16.48
CA PHE A 140 -16.86 -25.31 -16.82
C PHE A 140 -16.65 -23.83 -16.65
N THR A 141 -17.65 -23.00 -16.95
CA THR A 141 -17.62 -21.55 -16.74
C THR A 141 -17.47 -21.21 -15.26
N LEU A 142 -18.19 -21.91 -14.38
CA LEU A 142 -18.07 -21.76 -12.92
C LEU A 142 -16.68 -22.14 -12.41
N ILE A 143 -16.12 -23.24 -12.84
CA ILE A 143 -14.77 -23.67 -12.44
C ILE A 143 -13.75 -22.59 -12.81
N CYS A 144 -13.81 -22.09 -14.04
CA CYS A 144 -12.90 -20.99 -14.46
C CYS A 144 -13.09 -19.72 -13.63
N ALA A 145 -14.32 -19.37 -13.27
CA ALA A 145 -14.60 -18.23 -12.41
C ALA A 145 -14.02 -18.39 -11.01
N PHE A 146 -14.13 -19.58 -10.41
CA PHE A 146 -13.51 -19.87 -9.11
C PHE A 146 -11.99 -19.74 -9.16
N ILE A 147 -11.36 -20.24 -10.21
CA ILE A 147 -9.91 -20.11 -10.41
C ILE A 147 -9.53 -18.62 -10.54
N ALA A 148 -10.24 -17.88 -11.38
CA ALA A 148 -9.96 -16.44 -11.57
C ALA A 148 -10.13 -15.64 -10.27
N LEU A 149 -11.22 -15.88 -9.53
CA LEU A 149 -11.46 -15.24 -8.24
C LEU A 149 -10.41 -15.62 -7.20
N GLY A 150 -9.99 -16.89 -7.13
CA GLY A 150 -8.90 -17.35 -6.27
C GLY A 150 -7.60 -16.59 -6.56
N CYS A 151 -7.22 -16.51 -7.83
CA CYS A 151 -6.04 -15.76 -8.26
C CYS A 151 -6.12 -14.26 -7.92
N LEU A 152 -7.27 -13.63 -8.10
CA LEU A 152 -7.47 -12.23 -7.79
C LEU A 152 -7.53 -11.93 -6.28
N SER A 153 -7.96 -12.92 -5.47
CA SER A 153 -8.03 -12.81 -4.00
C SER A 153 -6.65 -12.73 -3.35
N THR A 154 -5.60 -13.18 -4.03
CA THR A 154 -4.22 -13.10 -3.52
C THR A 154 -3.80 -11.67 -3.21
N ASN A 155 -4.36 -10.68 -3.91
CA ASN A 155 -4.08 -9.26 -3.63
C ASN A 155 -4.56 -8.83 -2.23
N ALA A 156 -5.71 -9.32 -1.77
CA ALA A 156 -6.19 -9.02 -0.42
C ALA A 156 -5.27 -9.63 0.65
N LEU A 157 -4.71 -10.83 0.41
CA LEU A 157 -3.76 -11.47 1.31
C LEU A 157 -2.46 -10.67 1.43
N ILE A 158 -1.94 -10.11 0.33
CA ILE A 158 -0.74 -9.25 0.38
C ILE A 158 -0.95 -8.09 1.35
N HIS A 159 -2.09 -7.43 1.26
CA HIS A 159 -2.38 -6.29 2.13
C HIS A 159 -2.40 -6.69 3.61
N LEU A 160 -2.94 -7.86 3.95
CA LEU A 160 -2.97 -8.36 5.34
C LEU A 160 -1.57 -8.69 5.86
N VAL A 161 -0.74 -9.35 5.04
CA VAL A 161 0.66 -9.68 5.40
C VAL A 161 1.52 -8.41 5.48
N THR A 162 1.18 -7.38 4.73
CA THR A 162 1.90 -6.10 4.74
C THR A 162 1.66 -5.31 6.03
N LEU A 163 0.50 -5.44 6.65
CA LEU A 163 0.10 -4.63 7.81
C LEU A 163 1.11 -4.68 8.98
N PRO A 164 1.60 -5.84 9.46
CA PRO A 164 2.62 -5.89 10.50
C PRO A 164 3.92 -5.17 10.11
N VAL A 165 4.30 -5.23 8.83
CA VAL A 165 5.50 -4.56 8.30
C VAL A 165 5.34 -3.05 8.39
N GLU A 166 4.19 -2.52 7.98
CA GLU A 166 3.90 -1.09 7.99
C GLU A 166 3.81 -0.53 9.43
N PHE A 167 3.20 -1.28 10.33
CA PHE A 167 3.13 -0.88 11.75
C PHE A 167 4.50 -0.90 12.41
N ASP A 168 5.33 -1.88 12.11
CA ASP A 168 6.71 -1.94 12.62
C ASP A 168 7.54 -0.76 12.08
N ALA A 169 7.49 -0.49 10.77
CA ALA A 169 8.18 0.65 10.15
C ALA A 169 7.75 1.99 10.78
N SER A 170 6.44 2.20 10.96
CA SER A 170 5.87 3.44 11.49
C SER A 170 6.13 3.62 12.98
N PHE A 171 5.80 2.63 13.81
CA PHE A 171 5.70 2.82 15.26
C PHE A 171 6.89 2.29 16.04
N LYS A 172 7.55 1.22 15.55
CA LYS A 172 8.74 0.70 16.22
C LYS A 172 10.03 1.34 15.73
N ARG A 173 10.05 1.89 14.51
CA ARG A 173 11.26 2.48 13.91
C ARG A 173 11.16 3.99 13.71
N ALA A 174 10.21 4.47 12.91
CA ALA A 174 10.09 5.89 12.58
C ALA A 174 9.69 6.74 13.80
N LEU A 175 8.71 6.33 14.58
CA LEU A 175 8.24 7.11 15.73
C LEU A 175 9.31 7.35 16.81
N PRO A 176 10.15 6.37 17.22
CA PRO A 176 11.25 6.61 18.15
C PRO A 176 12.28 7.60 17.61
N ILE A 177 12.54 7.56 16.29
CA ILE A 177 13.45 8.52 15.64
C ILE A 177 12.83 9.93 15.72
N LEU A 178 11.57 10.09 15.29
CA LEU A 178 10.88 11.38 15.31
C LEU A 178 10.82 11.99 16.71
N LYS A 179 10.64 11.18 17.76
CA LYS A 179 10.65 11.65 19.16
C LYS A 179 11.95 12.35 19.59
N LYS A 180 13.07 12.06 18.92
CA LYS A 180 14.38 12.67 19.23
C LYS A 180 14.56 14.05 18.57
N TYR A 181 13.85 14.34 17.48
CA TYR A 181 14.09 15.50 16.63
C TYR A 181 12.92 16.46 16.51
N VAL A 182 11.72 16.02 16.86
CA VAL A 182 10.51 16.82 16.74
C VAL A 182 10.04 17.29 18.11
N PRO A 183 9.63 18.56 18.25
CA PRO A 183 9.05 19.08 19.49
C PRO A 183 7.88 18.22 19.97
N LYS A 184 7.71 18.09 21.28
CA LYS A 184 6.68 17.23 21.88
C LYS A 184 5.26 17.58 21.42
N GLU A 185 4.99 18.86 21.19
CA GLU A 185 3.73 19.41 20.70
C GLU A 185 3.35 18.88 19.29
N ASN A 186 4.34 18.57 18.45
CA ASN A 186 4.13 18.08 17.08
C ASN A 186 4.11 16.53 16.98
N LEU A 187 4.40 15.81 18.08
CA LEU A 187 4.48 14.35 18.04
C LEU A 187 3.15 13.67 17.75
N GLU A 188 2.03 14.22 18.20
CA GLU A 188 0.71 13.67 17.88
C GLU A 188 0.38 13.82 16.40
N GLN A 189 0.83 14.90 15.76
CA GLN A 189 0.71 15.09 14.33
C GLN A 189 1.57 14.06 13.56
N CYS A 190 2.82 13.83 14.00
CA CYS A 190 3.68 12.77 13.45
C CYS A 190 3.02 11.39 13.57
N LYS A 191 2.47 11.04 14.74
CA LYS A 191 1.74 9.78 14.95
C LYS A 191 0.55 9.66 14.01
N SER A 192 -0.19 10.75 13.79
CA SER A 192 -1.32 10.78 12.86
C SER A 192 -0.89 10.49 11.43
N VAL A 193 0.21 11.11 10.96
CA VAL A 193 0.78 10.87 9.64
C VAL A 193 1.29 9.43 9.51
N LEU A 194 2.04 8.93 10.49
CA LEU A 194 2.54 7.54 10.50
C LEU A 194 1.39 6.52 10.52
N ARG A 195 0.31 6.81 11.26
CA ARG A 195 -0.89 5.96 11.26
C ARG A 195 -1.55 5.96 9.90
N ALA A 196 -1.65 7.11 9.26
CA ALA A 196 -2.19 7.22 7.91
C ALA A 196 -1.32 6.45 6.90
N ALA A 197 0.00 6.56 6.98
CA ALA A 197 0.93 5.79 6.16
C ALA A 197 0.75 4.27 6.35
N ALA A 198 0.75 3.78 7.60
CA ALA A 198 0.55 2.36 7.89
C ALA A 198 -0.81 1.82 7.43
N LEU A 199 -1.86 2.64 7.48
CA LEU A 199 -3.22 2.25 7.11
C LEU A 199 -3.53 2.39 5.61
N THR A 200 -2.62 2.89 4.78
CA THR A 200 -2.80 2.92 3.32
C THR A 200 -3.06 1.52 2.75
N TYR A 201 -2.39 0.50 3.28
CA TYR A 201 -2.58 -0.90 2.88
C TYR A 201 -3.91 -1.49 3.36
N VAL A 202 -4.43 -1.07 4.52
CA VAL A 202 -5.79 -1.44 4.98
C VAL A 202 -6.82 -0.86 4.03
N ALA A 203 -6.67 0.41 3.63
CA ALA A 203 -7.53 1.04 2.65
C ALA A 203 -7.52 0.26 1.32
N GLY A 204 -6.35 -0.14 0.83
CA GLY A 204 -6.18 -0.99 -0.34
C GLY A 204 -6.86 -2.36 -0.21
N SER A 205 -6.77 -2.99 0.96
CA SER A 205 -7.44 -4.28 1.26
C SER A 205 -8.95 -4.16 1.16
N ILE A 206 -9.53 -3.15 1.78
CA ILE A 206 -10.97 -2.90 1.76
C ILE A 206 -11.44 -2.74 0.31
N VAL A 207 -10.77 -1.89 -0.47
CA VAL A 207 -11.09 -1.69 -1.89
C VAL A 207 -11.00 -2.99 -2.68
N SER A 208 -9.97 -3.81 -2.44
CA SER A 208 -9.77 -5.09 -3.11
C SER A 208 -10.87 -6.10 -2.79
N ILE A 209 -11.28 -6.21 -1.53
CA ILE A 209 -12.37 -7.09 -1.08
C ILE A 209 -13.71 -6.67 -1.72
N PHE A 210 -14.01 -5.36 -1.73
CA PHE A 210 -15.24 -4.88 -2.36
C PHE A 210 -15.25 -5.11 -3.88
N ARG A 211 -14.11 -4.95 -4.55
CA ARG A 211 -13.97 -5.25 -5.97
C ARG A 211 -14.24 -6.72 -6.26
N LEU A 212 -13.64 -7.63 -5.48
CA LEU A 212 -13.87 -9.08 -5.62
C LEU A 212 -15.35 -9.44 -5.41
N ARG A 213 -15.97 -8.89 -4.37
CA ARG A 213 -17.42 -9.08 -4.12
C ARG A 213 -18.26 -8.61 -5.30
N SER A 214 -17.97 -7.44 -5.86
CA SER A 214 -18.72 -6.89 -6.98
C SER A 214 -18.59 -7.78 -8.23
N ILE A 215 -17.38 -8.25 -8.55
CA ILE A 215 -17.13 -9.18 -9.65
C ILE A 215 -17.91 -10.47 -9.43
N PHE A 216 -17.90 -11.02 -8.23
CA PHE A 216 -18.63 -12.25 -7.89
C PHE A 216 -20.14 -12.10 -8.03
N LEU A 217 -20.72 -10.97 -7.58
CA LEU A 217 -22.16 -10.72 -7.72
C LEU A 217 -22.59 -10.55 -9.19
N ILE A 218 -21.79 -9.86 -10.00
CA ILE A 218 -22.04 -9.72 -11.43
C ILE A 218 -22.03 -11.12 -12.08
N PHE A 219 -21.04 -11.95 -11.73
CA PHE A 219 -20.92 -13.30 -12.25
C PHE A 219 -22.15 -14.16 -11.89
N ILE A 220 -22.60 -14.16 -10.62
CA ILE A 220 -23.81 -14.86 -10.19
C ILE A 220 -25.04 -14.36 -10.96
N GLY A 221 -25.15 -13.06 -11.18
CA GLY A 221 -26.25 -12.47 -11.94
C GLY A 221 -26.31 -12.96 -13.38
N LEU A 222 -25.16 -12.93 -14.07
CA LEU A 222 -25.03 -13.45 -15.43
C LEU A 222 -25.32 -14.96 -15.51
N PHE A 223 -24.82 -15.73 -14.56
CA PHE A 223 -25.03 -17.16 -14.49
C PHE A 223 -26.51 -17.52 -14.29
N LYS A 224 -27.23 -16.84 -13.40
CA LYS A 224 -28.68 -17.01 -13.20
C LYS A 224 -29.48 -16.66 -14.47
N MET A 225 -29.04 -15.66 -15.23
CA MET A 225 -29.69 -15.27 -16.48
C MET A 225 -29.54 -16.35 -17.58
N VAL A 226 -28.38 -17.02 -17.62
CA VAL A 226 -28.08 -18.12 -18.55
C VAL A 226 -28.86 -19.38 -18.21
N LEU A 227 -29.04 -19.70 -16.90
CA LEU A 227 -29.79 -20.87 -16.45
C LEU A 227 -31.32 -20.75 -16.62
N ARG A 228 -31.83 -19.54 -16.79
CA ARG A 228 -33.25 -19.26 -16.98
C ARG A 228 -33.68 -19.36 -18.47
N ARG A 229 -32.74 -19.51 -19.37
CA ARG A 229 -32.95 -19.79 -20.80
C ARG A 229 -32.79 -21.27 -21.10
#